data_f346efea27b7b6f55eb4d53e7fc028e9
#
_entry.id   f346efea27b7b6f55eb4d53e7fc028e9
#
_cell.length_a   1.000
_cell.length_b   1.000
_cell.length_c   1.000
_cell.angle_alpha   90.00
_cell.angle_beta   90.00
_cell.angle_gamma   90.00
#
_symmetry.space_group_name_H-M   'P 1'
#
loop_
_entity.id
_entity.type
_entity.pdbx_description
1 polymer ?
#
loop_
_entity_poly.entity_id
_entity_poly.type
_entity_poly.pdbx_seq_one_letter_code
_entity_poly.pdbx_strand_id
1 'polypeptide(L)'
;MLIIAGKFRIDPAQRGPAVAAACEMMAETQKEAGCHAYTFSADFSDPARVHLFERWESQSALDAHFATPHMARFRAALGKFGVHDFEVQKYTISGVGPVS
;
A
#
# COMPACT_ATOMS: atom_id res chain seq x y z
N MET A 1 8.98 -2.45 14.78
CA MET A 1 8.11 -2.85 13.68
C MET A 1 7.13 -1.72 13.36
N LEU A 2 6.80 -1.56 12.10
CA LEU A 2 5.92 -0.50 11.63
C LEU A 2 4.73 -1.08 10.88
N ILE A 3 3.57 -0.44 11.04
CA ILE A 3 2.39 -0.68 10.21
C ILE A 3 2.07 0.61 9.45
N ILE A 4 1.81 0.48 8.16
CA ILE A 4 1.22 1.53 7.34
C ILE A 4 -0.19 1.06 7.04
N ALA A 5 -1.18 1.84 7.38
CA ALA A 5 -2.57 1.43 7.20
C ALA A 5 -3.47 2.63 6.93
N GLY A 6 -4.48 2.41 6.12
CA GLY A 6 -5.48 3.41 5.82
C GLY A 6 -6.22 3.14 4.53
N LYS A 7 -6.73 4.20 3.95
CA LYS A 7 -7.57 4.13 2.75
C LYS A 7 -7.40 5.38 1.92
N PHE A 8 -7.80 5.26 0.66
CA PHE A 8 -7.86 6.38 -0.27
C PHE A 8 -8.92 6.11 -1.32
N ARG A 9 -9.21 7.10 -2.12
CA ARG A 9 -10.18 6.99 -3.21
C ARG A 9 -9.49 7.09 -4.55
N ILE A 10 -10.07 6.45 -5.55
CA ILE A 10 -9.64 6.54 -6.95
C ILE A 10 -10.83 6.96 -7.82
N ASP A 11 -10.56 7.40 -9.04
CA ASP A 11 -11.59 7.57 -10.04
C ASP A 11 -12.10 6.18 -10.44
N PRO A 12 -13.40 5.87 -10.29
CA PRO A 12 -13.94 4.55 -10.64
C PRO A 12 -13.69 4.15 -12.10
N ALA A 13 -13.59 5.14 -13.00
CA ALA A 13 -13.27 4.90 -14.42
C ALA A 13 -11.85 4.36 -14.60
N GLN A 14 -10.96 4.56 -13.63
CA GLN A 14 -9.57 4.12 -13.66
C GLN A 14 -9.33 2.85 -12.85
N ARG A 15 -10.38 2.20 -12.36
CA ARG A 15 -10.26 1.02 -11.49
C ARG A 15 -9.45 -0.11 -12.12
N GLY A 16 -9.69 -0.43 -13.39
CA GLY A 16 -8.96 -1.49 -14.08
C GLY A 16 -7.44 -1.28 -14.08
N PRO A 17 -6.96 -0.15 -14.63
CA PRO A 17 -5.53 0.18 -14.58
C PRO A 17 -4.98 0.28 -13.15
N ALA A 18 -5.75 0.82 -12.23
CA ALA A 18 -5.33 0.94 -10.82
C ALA A 18 -5.13 -0.44 -10.17
N VAL A 19 -6.05 -1.38 -10.41
CA VAL A 19 -5.94 -2.75 -9.90
C VAL A 19 -4.69 -3.45 -10.48
N ALA A 20 -4.45 -3.29 -11.79
CA ALA A 20 -3.27 -3.88 -12.42
C ALA A 20 -1.97 -3.34 -11.81
N ALA A 21 -1.88 -2.02 -11.61
CA ALA A 21 -0.72 -1.39 -10.99
C ALA A 21 -0.54 -1.84 -9.52
N ALA A 22 -1.63 -1.96 -8.78
CA ALA A 22 -1.60 -2.43 -7.40
C ALA A 22 -1.12 -3.88 -7.30
N CYS A 23 -1.57 -4.75 -8.20
CA CYS A 23 -1.13 -6.15 -8.23
C CYS A 23 0.37 -6.26 -8.52
N GLU A 24 0.88 -5.48 -9.47
CA GLU A 24 2.32 -5.43 -9.76
C GLU A 24 3.10 -4.94 -8.53
N MET A 25 2.63 -3.87 -7.91
CA MET A 25 3.26 -3.29 -6.73
C MET A 25 3.31 -4.27 -5.56
N MET A 26 2.21 -5.00 -5.33
CA MET A 26 2.16 -6.03 -4.29
C MET A 26 3.17 -7.15 -4.57
N ALA A 27 3.22 -7.64 -5.81
CA ALA A 27 4.12 -8.73 -6.19
C ALA A 27 5.59 -8.36 -5.99
N GLU A 28 5.99 -7.15 -6.38
CA GLU A 28 7.36 -6.68 -6.25
C GLU A 28 7.73 -6.35 -4.79
N THR A 29 6.82 -5.68 -4.08
CA THR A 29 7.08 -5.24 -2.71
C THR A 29 7.18 -6.41 -1.74
N GLN A 30 6.37 -7.45 -1.93
CA GLN A 30 6.39 -8.63 -1.07
C GLN A 30 7.71 -9.39 -1.12
N LYS A 31 8.55 -9.15 -2.12
CA LYS A 31 9.90 -9.73 -2.24
C LYS A 31 10.97 -8.93 -1.49
N GLU A 32 10.65 -7.73 -1.03
CA GLU A 32 11.63 -6.86 -0.38
C GLU A 32 12.00 -7.36 1.01
N ALA A 33 13.27 -7.20 1.37
CA ALA A 33 13.75 -7.56 2.71
C ALA A 33 13.04 -6.69 3.76
N GLY A 34 12.56 -7.32 4.83
CA GLY A 34 11.86 -6.64 5.92
C GLY A 34 10.40 -6.32 5.64
N CYS A 35 9.86 -6.68 4.48
CA CYS A 35 8.43 -6.57 4.18
C CYS A 35 7.69 -7.80 4.71
N HIS A 36 6.89 -7.64 5.76
CA HIS A 36 6.10 -8.73 6.34
C HIS A 36 4.70 -8.82 5.74
N ALA A 37 4.15 -7.71 5.29
CA ALA A 37 2.87 -7.66 4.60
C ALA A 37 2.80 -6.41 3.73
N TYR A 38 2.16 -6.54 2.59
CA TYR A 38 1.90 -5.42 1.69
C TYR A 38 0.67 -5.75 0.85
N THR A 39 -0.46 -5.08 1.14
CA THR A 39 -1.73 -5.43 0.50
C THR A 39 -2.55 -4.19 0.22
N PHE A 40 -2.97 -4.05 -1.03
CA PHE A 40 -4.10 -3.21 -1.41
C PHE A 40 -5.34 -4.10 -1.50
N SER A 41 -6.46 -3.62 -1.00
CA SER A 41 -7.71 -4.38 -1.05
C SER A 41 -8.89 -3.49 -1.39
N ALA A 42 -9.89 -4.10 -2.04
CA ALA A 42 -11.11 -3.41 -2.42
C ALA A 42 -12.02 -3.25 -1.20
N ASP A 43 -12.74 -2.14 -1.16
CA ASP A 43 -13.84 -1.94 -0.21
C ASP A 43 -15.07 -2.68 -0.74
N PHE A 44 -15.74 -3.46 0.10
CA PHE A 44 -16.91 -4.23 -0.30
C PHE A 44 -18.12 -3.35 -0.65
N SER A 45 -18.19 -2.16 -0.09
CA SER A 45 -19.34 -1.28 -0.24
C SER A 45 -19.10 -0.11 -1.21
N ASP A 46 -17.86 0.11 -1.65
CA ASP A 46 -17.51 1.27 -2.45
C ASP A 46 -16.41 0.93 -3.47
N PRO A 47 -16.74 0.86 -4.77
CA PRO A 47 -15.77 0.49 -5.81
C PRO A 47 -14.67 1.55 -6.03
N ALA A 48 -14.84 2.75 -5.50
CA ALA A 48 -13.85 3.82 -5.60
C ALA A 48 -12.90 3.88 -4.40
N ARG A 49 -13.16 3.09 -3.35
CA ARG A 49 -12.33 3.08 -2.14
C ARG A 49 -11.37 1.90 -2.15
N VAL A 50 -10.11 2.19 -1.82
CA VAL A 50 -9.04 1.20 -1.71
C VAL A 50 -8.48 1.26 -0.31
N HIS A 51 -8.26 0.09 0.28
CA HIS A 51 -7.60 -0.04 1.58
C HIS A 51 -6.16 -0.48 1.38
N LEU A 52 -5.26 0.01 2.24
CA LEU A 52 -3.84 -0.32 2.22
C LEU A 52 -3.44 -0.84 3.59
N PHE A 53 -2.73 -1.95 3.62
CA PHE A 53 -2.08 -2.46 4.82
C PHE A 53 -0.66 -2.91 4.50
N GLU A 54 0.31 -2.38 5.26
CA GLU A 54 1.72 -2.76 5.15
C GLU A 54 2.27 -3.02 6.54
N ARG A 55 3.15 -4.01 6.64
CA ARG A 55 3.92 -4.25 7.86
C ARG A 55 5.38 -4.42 7.52
N TRP A 56 6.21 -3.63 8.16
CA TRP A 56 7.65 -3.56 7.92
C TRP A 56 8.42 -3.82 9.20
N GLU A 57 9.55 -4.50 9.07
CA GLU A 57 10.41 -4.83 10.21
C GLU A 57 10.97 -3.59 10.89
N SER A 58 11.31 -2.56 10.10
CA SER A 58 11.98 -1.36 10.59
C SER A 58 11.74 -0.16 9.67
N GLN A 59 12.05 1.03 10.15
CA GLN A 59 12.07 2.24 9.34
C GLN A 59 13.09 2.11 8.20
N SER A 60 14.22 1.47 8.46
CA SER A 60 15.25 1.25 7.44
C SER A 60 14.73 0.42 6.26
N ALA A 61 13.94 -0.63 6.52
CA ALA A 61 13.32 -1.43 5.48
C ALA A 61 12.29 -0.61 4.67
N LEU A 62 11.50 0.21 5.35
CA LEU A 62 10.52 1.09 4.70
C LEU A 62 11.22 2.14 3.83
N ASP A 63 12.31 2.74 4.33
CA ASP A 63 13.09 3.71 3.57
C ASP A 63 13.69 3.09 2.30
N ALA A 64 14.18 1.86 2.38
CA ALA A 64 14.67 1.12 1.23
C ALA A 64 13.56 0.89 0.19
N HIS A 65 12.34 0.58 0.65
CA HIS A 65 11.16 0.44 -0.21
C HIS A 65 10.88 1.73 -1.00
N PHE A 66 10.96 2.88 -0.36
CA PHE A 66 10.71 4.15 -1.03
C PHE A 66 11.72 4.46 -2.14
N ALA A 67 12.89 3.85 -2.10
CA ALA A 67 13.95 4.06 -3.08
C ALA A 67 13.92 3.04 -4.25
N THR A 68 12.97 2.10 -4.25
CA THR A 68 12.91 1.06 -5.28
C THR A 68 12.40 1.59 -6.62
N PRO A 69 12.82 0.97 -7.76
CA PRO A 69 12.30 1.33 -9.07
C PRO A 69 10.78 1.12 -9.19
N HIS A 70 10.24 0.03 -8.61
CA HIS A 70 8.81 -0.22 -8.67
C HIS A 70 8.00 0.82 -7.88
N MET A 71 8.54 1.33 -6.77
CA MET A 71 7.88 2.42 -6.04
C MET A 71 7.87 3.71 -6.87
N ALA A 72 8.95 4.01 -7.58
CA ALA A 72 9.02 5.18 -8.45
C ALA A 72 7.99 5.08 -9.59
N ARG A 73 7.87 3.91 -10.22
CA ARG A 73 6.86 3.66 -11.26
C ARG A 73 5.44 3.82 -10.72
N PHE A 74 5.18 3.27 -9.56
CA PHE A 74 3.87 3.34 -8.91
C PHE A 74 3.49 4.79 -8.59
N ARG A 75 4.41 5.54 -8.01
CA ARG A 75 4.22 6.96 -7.70
C ARG A 75 3.88 7.77 -8.95
N ALA A 76 4.57 7.51 -10.05
CA ALA A 76 4.30 8.18 -11.32
C ALA A 76 2.91 7.84 -11.88
N ALA A 77 2.40 6.65 -11.59
CA ALA A 77 1.09 6.19 -12.08
C ALA A 77 -0.08 6.71 -11.23
N LEU A 78 0.14 7.06 -9.97
CA LEU A 78 -0.94 7.44 -9.04
C LEU A 78 -1.80 8.59 -9.54
N GLY A 79 -1.19 9.59 -10.16
CA GLY A 79 -1.91 10.73 -10.72
C GLY A 79 -2.90 10.36 -11.81
N LYS A 80 -2.66 9.26 -12.53
CA LYS A 80 -3.55 8.78 -13.59
C LYS A 80 -4.80 8.10 -13.04
N PHE A 81 -4.77 7.65 -11.79
CA PHE A 81 -5.86 6.93 -11.16
C PHE A 81 -6.82 7.84 -10.41
N GLY A 82 -6.52 9.14 -10.34
CA GLY A 82 -7.35 10.10 -9.61
C GLY A 82 -7.34 9.88 -8.11
N VAL A 83 -6.19 9.50 -7.55
CA VAL A 83 -6.04 9.27 -6.11
C VAL A 83 -6.34 10.55 -5.33
N HIS A 84 -7.25 10.46 -4.37
CA HIS A 84 -7.64 11.58 -3.50
C HIS A 84 -8.14 11.03 -2.15
N ASP A 85 -8.41 11.92 -1.21
CA ASP A 85 -8.84 11.57 0.15
C ASP A 85 -7.92 10.53 0.78
N PHE A 86 -6.60 10.82 0.72
CA PHE A 86 -5.57 9.92 1.19
C PHE A 86 -5.48 9.97 2.72
N GLU A 87 -5.98 8.92 3.37
CA GLU A 87 -6.01 8.77 4.83
C GLU A 87 -5.18 7.56 5.24
N VAL A 88 -3.86 7.67 5.10
CA VAL A 88 -2.91 6.59 5.42
C VAL A 88 -1.92 7.09 6.46
N GLN A 89 -1.71 6.30 7.51
CA GLN A 89 -0.84 6.66 8.62
C GLN A 89 0.18 5.56 8.91
N LYS A 90 1.29 5.95 9.51
CA LYS A 90 2.30 5.05 10.01
C LYS A 90 2.11 4.85 11.51
N TYR A 91 2.10 3.60 11.94
CA TYR A 91 1.99 3.20 13.34
C TYR A 91 3.28 2.50 13.75
N THR A 92 3.92 3.00 14.80
CA THR A 92 5.03 2.30 15.44
C THR A 92 4.42 1.35 16.47
N ILE A 93 4.69 0.06 16.36
CA ILE A 93 4.08 -0.95 17.23
C ILE A 93 5.10 -1.59 18.14
N SER A 94 4.66 -1.93 19.36
CA SER A 94 5.50 -2.53 20.38
C SER A 94 5.45 -4.05 20.38
N GLY A 95 4.51 -4.66 19.65
CA GLY A 95 4.42 -6.11 19.55
C GLY A 95 3.30 -6.58 18.66
N VAL A 96 3.39 -7.86 18.31
CA VAL A 96 2.41 -8.58 17.50
C VAL A 96 2.12 -9.90 18.21
N GLY A 97 0.85 -10.26 18.28
CA GLY A 97 0.46 -11.49 18.94
C GLY A 97 -0.94 -11.94 18.50
N PRO A 98 -1.41 -13.06 19.03
CA PRO A 98 -2.76 -13.54 18.71
C PRO A 98 -3.83 -12.56 19.15
N VAL A 99 -5.00 -12.62 18.52
CA VAL A 99 -6.13 -11.73 18.82
C VAL A 99 -6.70 -11.96 20.23
N SER A 100 -6.59 -13.16 20.75
CA SER A 100 -7.09 -13.49 22.08
C SER A 100 -6.23 -14.50 22.80
#